data_35e34c224e04a8eacc56509673317400
#
_entry.id   35e34c224e04a8eacc56509673317400
#
_cell.length_a   1.000
_cell.length_b   1.000
_cell.length_c   1.000
_cell.angle_alpha   90.00
_cell.angle_beta   90.00
_cell.angle_gamma   90.00
#
_symmetry.space_group_name_H-M   'P 1'
#
loop_
_entity.id
_entity.type
_entity.pdbx_description
1 polymer ?
#
loop_
_entity_poly.entity_id
_entity_poly.type
_entity_poly.pdbx_seq_one_letter_code
_entity_poly.pdbx_strand_id
1 'polypeptide(L)'
;MEQKELYQQNNADLREHWGNLASNFLVGKTIRRVRYLNDRETEDIGWLKNGLVIEFEDGHWIVAMSDDEGNEAGSIWTSSQSELNVIPTI
;
A
#
# COMPACT_ATOMS: atom_id res chain seq x y z
N MET A 1 6.15 -25.85 0.12
CA MET A 1 7.55 -25.45 0.34
C MET A 1 8.24 -25.14 -0.98
N GLU A 2 8.34 -26.11 -1.86
CA GLU A 2 9.00 -25.90 -3.14
C GLU A 2 8.34 -24.82 -3.98
N GLN A 3 7.00 -24.76 -3.99
CA GLN A 3 6.28 -23.74 -4.74
C GLN A 3 6.57 -22.35 -4.21
N LYS A 4 6.68 -22.22 -2.88
CA LYS A 4 6.97 -20.94 -2.26
C LYS A 4 8.38 -20.47 -2.61
N GLU A 5 9.34 -21.38 -2.59
CA GLU A 5 10.72 -21.05 -2.95
C GLU A 5 10.83 -20.64 -4.41
N LEU A 6 10.17 -21.36 -5.31
CA LEU A 6 10.15 -21.01 -6.73
C LEU A 6 9.47 -19.68 -6.95
N TYR A 7 8.36 -19.43 -6.26
CA TYR A 7 7.65 -18.16 -6.37
C TYR A 7 8.54 -17.00 -5.93
N GLN A 8 9.19 -17.11 -4.78
CA GLN A 8 10.06 -16.07 -4.26
C GLN A 8 11.24 -15.82 -5.19
N GLN A 9 11.82 -16.88 -5.75
CA GLN A 9 12.94 -16.77 -6.66
C GLN A 9 12.53 -16.07 -7.96
N ASN A 10 11.38 -16.44 -8.53
CA ASN A 10 10.89 -15.86 -9.77
C ASN A 10 10.48 -14.40 -9.62
N ASN A 11 10.17 -13.96 -8.39
CA ASN A 11 9.69 -12.60 -8.13
C ASN A 11 10.76 -11.71 -7.50
N ALA A 12 12.02 -12.16 -7.43
CA ALA A 12 13.09 -11.37 -6.82
C ALA A 12 13.27 -10.02 -7.50
N ASP A 13 13.28 -10.01 -8.84
CA ASP A 13 13.44 -8.76 -9.59
C ASP A 13 12.25 -7.83 -9.41
N LEU A 14 11.05 -8.38 -9.33
CA LEU A 14 9.84 -7.59 -9.08
C LEU A 14 9.86 -6.96 -7.69
N ARG A 15 10.29 -7.73 -6.68
CA ARG A 15 10.41 -7.20 -5.32
C ARG A 15 11.43 -6.05 -5.26
N GLU A 16 12.55 -6.19 -5.94
CA GLU A 16 13.56 -5.14 -5.98
C GLU A 16 13.02 -3.89 -6.68
N HIS A 17 12.39 -4.07 -7.83
CA HIS A 17 11.82 -2.95 -8.60
C HIS A 17 10.79 -2.17 -7.78
N TRP A 18 9.78 -2.86 -7.26
CA TRP A 18 8.70 -2.22 -6.50
C TRP A 18 9.18 -1.71 -5.15
N GLY A 19 10.12 -2.43 -4.53
CA GLY A 19 10.74 -1.99 -3.28
C GLY A 19 11.50 -0.69 -3.44
N ASN A 20 12.23 -0.53 -4.54
CA ASN A 20 12.95 0.72 -4.83
C ASN A 20 11.98 1.87 -5.08
N LEU A 21 10.92 1.64 -5.84
CA LEU A 21 9.90 2.66 -6.08
C LEU A 21 9.21 3.09 -4.78
N ALA A 22 8.82 2.12 -3.95
CA ALA A 22 8.19 2.40 -2.68
C ALA A 22 9.13 3.14 -1.74
N SER A 23 10.40 2.73 -1.70
CA SER A 23 11.42 3.38 -0.88
C SER A 23 11.61 4.84 -1.30
N ASN A 24 11.73 5.08 -2.59
CA ASN A 24 11.89 6.45 -3.11
C ASN A 24 10.68 7.33 -2.78
N PHE A 25 9.50 6.74 -2.76
CA PHE A 25 8.28 7.47 -2.44
C PHE A 25 8.14 7.76 -0.94
N LEU A 26 8.47 6.79 -0.09
CA LEU A 26 8.13 6.83 1.35
C LEU A 26 9.27 7.27 2.25
N VAL A 27 10.51 6.92 1.93
CA VAL A 27 11.65 7.21 2.83
C VAL A 27 11.82 8.71 3.00
N GLY A 28 11.96 9.13 4.26
CA GLY A 28 12.16 10.53 4.58
C GLY A 28 10.88 11.35 4.72
N LYS A 29 9.71 10.78 4.42
CA LYS A 29 8.47 11.49 4.61
C LYS A 29 8.12 11.60 6.10
N THR A 30 7.49 12.71 6.46
CA THR A 30 7.02 12.94 7.83
C THR A 30 5.52 12.76 7.87
N ILE A 31 5.05 11.95 8.80
CA ILE A 31 3.62 11.74 9.01
C ILE A 31 3.03 13.00 9.64
N ARG A 32 1.98 13.54 9.01
CA ARG A 32 1.26 14.70 9.51
C ARG A 32 0.03 14.27 10.30
N ARG A 33 -0.70 13.27 9.81
CA ARG A 33 -1.95 12.84 10.43
C ARG A 33 -2.24 11.39 10.08
N VAL A 34 -2.83 10.69 11.05
CA VAL A 34 -3.32 9.33 10.85
C VAL A 34 -4.81 9.33 11.21
N ARG A 35 -5.64 8.83 10.31
CA ARG A 35 -7.08 8.76 10.51
C ARG A 35 -7.69 7.63 9.70
N TYR A 36 -8.91 7.27 10.01
CA TYR A 36 -9.66 6.39 9.13
C TYR A 36 -10.34 7.20 8.03
N LEU A 37 -10.57 6.56 6.89
CA LEU A 37 -11.48 7.12 5.88
C LEU A 37 -12.82 7.32 6.53
N ASN A 38 -13.49 8.45 6.26
CA ASN A 38 -14.84 8.67 6.77
C ASN A 38 -15.84 7.87 5.92
N ASP A 39 -17.09 7.85 6.36
CA ASP A 39 -18.11 7.03 5.71
C ASP A 39 -18.34 7.42 4.25
N ARG A 40 -18.30 8.71 3.95
CA ARG A 40 -18.48 9.18 2.59
C ARG A 40 -17.33 8.74 1.68
N GLU A 41 -16.09 8.90 2.15
CA GLU A 41 -14.92 8.46 1.40
C GLU A 41 -14.96 6.96 1.14
N THR A 42 -15.33 6.20 2.15
CA THR A 42 -15.42 4.74 2.08
C THR A 42 -16.49 4.32 1.08
N GLU A 43 -17.64 4.99 1.13
CA GLU A 43 -18.74 4.72 0.20
C GLU A 43 -18.37 5.08 -1.24
N ASP A 44 -17.67 6.21 -1.44
CA ASP A 44 -17.27 6.67 -2.76
C ASP A 44 -16.36 5.67 -3.48
N ILE A 45 -15.54 4.94 -2.74
CA ILE A 45 -14.67 3.92 -3.33
C ILE A 45 -15.28 2.52 -3.30
N GLY A 46 -16.52 2.40 -2.80
CA GLY A 46 -17.24 1.13 -2.81
C GLY A 46 -16.80 0.14 -1.75
N TRP A 47 -16.11 0.59 -0.72
CA TRP A 47 -15.68 -0.28 0.38
C TRP A 47 -16.77 -0.40 1.44
N LEU A 48 -16.74 -1.50 2.18
CA LEU A 48 -17.65 -1.73 3.31
C LEU A 48 -17.07 -1.27 4.63
N LYS A 49 -15.73 -1.27 4.74
CA LYS A 49 -15.01 -0.89 5.97
C LYS A 49 -14.16 0.35 5.72
N ASN A 50 -14.03 1.15 6.76
CA ASN A 50 -13.21 2.36 6.70
C ASN A 50 -11.73 1.97 6.87
N GLY A 51 -10.91 2.28 5.86
CA GLY A 51 -9.48 2.00 5.91
C GLY A 51 -8.71 3.07 6.66
N LEU A 52 -7.56 2.70 7.19
CA LEU A 52 -6.67 3.64 7.86
C LEU A 52 -5.85 4.41 6.82
N VAL A 53 -5.86 5.73 6.93
CA VAL A 53 -5.10 6.63 6.05
C VAL A 53 -3.95 7.23 6.83
N ILE A 54 -2.77 7.21 6.24
CA ILE A 54 -1.59 7.90 6.77
C ILE A 54 -1.30 9.06 5.81
N GLU A 55 -1.38 10.28 6.32
CA GLU A 55 -1.14 11.50 5.55
C GLU A 55 0.21 12.08 5.90
N PHE A 56 0.97 12.50 4.89
CA PHE A 56 2.31 13.05 5.05
C PHE A 56 2.29 14.57 4.93
N GLU A 57 3.33 15.21 5.43
CA GLU A 57 3.43 16.67 5.40
C GLU A 57 3.50 17.24 3.98
N ASP A 58 3.97 16.45 3.03
CA ASP A 58 4.06 16.89 1.64
C ASP A 58 2.72 16.79 0.88
N GLY A 59 1.65 16.37 1.55
CA GLY A 59 0.33 16.24 0.94
C GLY A 59 0.03 14.86 0.38
N HIS A 60 1.01 13.98 0.31
CA HIS A 60 0.79 12.60 -0.10
C HIS A 60 0.16 11.77 1.01
N TRP A 61 -0.40 10.63 0.66
CA TRP A 61 -1.02 9.72 1.62
C TRP A 61 -0.91 8.28 1.13
N ILE A 62 -1.09 7.36 2.06
CA ILE A 62 -1.19 5.93 1.77
C ILE A 62 -2.37 5.35 2.55
N VAL A 63 -2.97 4.29 2.00
CA VAL A 63 -4.07 3.54 2.62
C VAL A 63 -3.79 2.06 2.43
N ALA A 64 -3.84 1.30 3.52
CA ALA A 64 -3.73 -0.15 3.43
C ALA A 64 -5.03 -0.72 2.85
N MET A 65 -4.88 -1.61 1.88
CA MET A 65 -6.01 -2.35 1.33
C MET A 65 -5.98 -3.76 1.89
N SER A 66 -7.16 -4.33 2.17
CA SER A 66 -7.44 -5.66 2.71
C SER A 66 -6.23 -6.51 3.11
N ASP A 67 -6.27 -7.49 4.03
CA ASP A 67 -7.43 -7.93 4.80
C ASP A 67 -7.11 -7.79 6.28
N ASP A 68 -8.13 -7.66 7.09
CA ASP A 68 -7.98 -7.37 8.51
C ASP A 68 -7.81 -8.61 9.39
N GLU A 69 -7.89 -9.79 8.82
CA GLU A 69 -7.68 -11.05 9.55
C GLU A 69 -6.23 -11.50 9.57
N GLY A 70 -5.39 -10.85 8.77
CA GLY A 70 -3.97 -11.18 8.73
C GLY A 70 -3.65 -12.47 8.00
N ASN A 71 -4.57 -12.97 7.18
CA ASN A 71 -4.39 -14.21 6.45
C ASN A 71 -3.50 -14.05 5.24
N GLU A 72 -3.43 -12.83 4.70
CA GLU A 72 -2.63 -12.56 3.51
C GLU A 72 -2.15 -11.12 3.52
N ALA A 73 -1.09 -10.85 2.77
CA ALA A 73 -0.57 -9.51 2.61
C ALA A 73 -1.52 -8.65 1.79
N GLY A 74 -1.65 -7.39 2.16
CA GLY A 74 -2.47 -6.42 1.42
C GLY A 74 -1.62 -5.41 0.66
N SER A 75 -2.09 -5.00 -0.51
CA SER A 75 -1.47 -3.93 -1.27
C SER A 75 -1.70 -2.59 -0.58
N ILE A 76 -0.86 -1.60 -0.92
CA ILE A 76 -0.99 -0.25 -0.38
C ILE A 76 -1.40 0.70 -1.50
N TRP A 77 -2.49 1.43 -1.28
CA TRP A 77 -2.96 2.46 -2.19
C TRP A 77 -2.29 3.78 -1.82
N THR A 78 -1.73 4.48 -2.79
CA THR A 78 -1.02 5.73 -2.55
C THR A 78 -1.66 6.87 -3.33
N SER A 79 -1.32 8.09 -2.95
CA SER A 79 -1.74 9.29 -3.66
C SER A 79 -0.90 9.59 -4.89
N SER A 80 0.13 8.80 -5.17
CA SER A 80 0.95 9.00 -6.35
C SER A 80 0.12 8.82 -7.61
N GLN A 81 0.29 9.70 -8.58
CA GLN A 81 -0.43 9.60 -9.86
C GLN A 81 0.40 8.92 -10.95
N SER A 82 1.58 8.42 -10.57
CA SER A 82 2.43 7.64 -11.45
C SER A 82 2.12 6.14 -11.31
N GLU A 83 3.01 5.29 -11.83
CA GLU A 83 2.82 3.84 -11.74
C GLU A 83 2.73 3.33 -10.28
N LEU A 84 3.16 4.14 -9.31
CA LEU A 84 3.17 3.75 -7.90
C LEU A 84 1.85 4.07 -7.18
N ASN A 85 0.74 4.28 -7.89
CA ASN A 85 -0.53 4.53 -7.20
C ASN A 85 -1.00 3.31 -6.39
N VAL A 86 -0.46 2.13 -6.67
CA VAL A 86 -0.64 0.94 -5.84
C VAL A 86 0.72 0.29 -5.65
N ILE A 87 1.10 0.05 -4.39
CA ILE A 87 2.27 -0.75 -4.06
C ILE A 87 1.76 -2.19 -3.94
N PRO A 88 2.11 -3.05 -4.89
CA PRO A 88 1.54 -4.40 -4.94
C PRO A 88 2.18 -5.34 -3.93
N THR A 89 1.46 -6.41 -3.63
CA THR A 89 2.06 -7.58 -2.98
C THR A 89 2.69 -8.45 -4.06
N ILE A 90 3.75 -9.12 -3.69
CA ILE A 90 4.48 -9.96 -4.65
C ILE A 90 4.74 -11.34 -4.06
#